data_f19c037996ab059e7aef2b2974c15043
#
_entry.id   f19c037996ab059e7aef2b2974c15043
#
_cell.length_a   1.000
_cell.length_b   1.000
_cell.length_c   1.000
_cell.angle_alpha   90.00
_cell.angle_beta   90.00
_cell.angle_gamma   90.00
#
_symmetry.space_group_name_H-M   'P 1'
#
loop_
_entity.id
_entity.type
_entity.pdbx_description
1 polymer ?
#
loop_
_entity_poly.entity_id
_entity_poly.type
_entity_poly.pdbx_seq_one_letter_code
_entity_poly.pdbx_strand_id
1 'polypeptide(L)'
;MISNQILQNTIEGLKSITRIDLGVMDTDGKTLATTFPEPGDYENAVLSFVESPAESQVIQGYQFFKIYDEHQLEYILIANGGSEDVYMVGKIAAFQIQNLLVAYKERFDKDNFIKNLLLDNLLLVDIYNRAKKLHIDTEVKRDIFIVETSRERDVSALDSLRSVLGGKGKDFITAVDEKNIIVVKELGPGDGYPEMDKTAHEILDLLKAEGEENVRIAYGTIVNDIKEVSKSYKEAKLALDVGKIFFDEKEVIAYSALGIGRLIYQLPIPLCKMFIREIFEGKSPDEFDEETLTTINKFFETSLHVSETSRQLYIHRNTLVYRLDKLQKSTGLDLRVFEDAITFKIALMVVKYMKYMETLEY
;
A
#
# COMPACT_ATOMS: atom_id res chain seq x y z
N MET A 1 -16.23 -14.54 -3.70
CA MET A 1 -17.60 -14.07 -4.07
C MET A 1 -17.54 -12.77 -4.81
N ILE A 2 -18.34 -12.58 -5.83
CA ILE A 2 -18.55 -11.30 -6.53
C ILE A 2 -19.37 -10.39 -5.61
N SER A 3 -19.09 -9.08 -5.57
CA SER A 3 -19.93 -8.17 -4.77
C SER A 3 -21.32 -8.03 -5.38
N ASN A 4 -22.34 -7.88 -4.52
CA ASN A 4 -23.73 -7.72 -4.96
C ASN A 4 -23.89 -6.54 -5.92
N GLN A 5 -23.14 -5.45 -5.73
CA GLN A 5 -23.17 -4.29 -6.61
C GLN A 5 -22.74 -4.61 -8.05
N ILE A 6 -21.73 -5.47 -8.20
CA ILE A 6 -21.24 -5.87 -9.54
C ILE A 6 -22.23 -6.82 -10.21
N LEU A 7 -22.82 -7.76 -9.46
CA LEU A 7 -23.90 -8.58 -9.97
C LEU A 7 -25.08 -7.71 -10.41
N GLN A 8 -25.48 -6.72 -9.60
CA GLN A 8 -26.55 -5.78 -9.91
C GLN A 8 -26.26 -5.00 -11.20
N ASN A 9 -25.10 -4.37 -11.30
CA ASN A 9 -24.71 -3.62 -12.49
C ASN A 9 -24.68 -4.50 -13.76
N THR A 10 -24.27 -5.77 -13.61
CA THR A 10 -24.22 -6.71 -14.73
C THR A 10 -25.61 -7.04 -15.24
N ILE A 11 -26.54 -7.40 -14.35
CA ILE A 11 -27.90 -7.77 -14.76
C ILE A 11 -28.72 -6.55 -15.23
N GLU A 12 -28.50 -5.36 -14.68
CA GLU A 12 -29.09 -4.11 -15.17
C GLU A 12 -28.61 -3.77 -16.59
N GLY A 13 -27.30 -3.93 -16.85
CA GLY A 13 -26.72 -3.78 -18.18
C GLY A 13 -27.36 -4.74 -19.19
N LEU A 14 -27.50 -6.00 -18.84
CA LEU A 14 -28.16 -7.00 -19.68
C LEU A 14 -29.65 -6.68 -19.89
N LYS A 15 -30.39 -6.29 -18.84
CA LYS A 15 -31.80 -5.86 -18.99
C LYS A 15 -31.95 -4.66 -19.90
N SER A 16 -31.07 -3.68 -19.83
CA SER A 16 -31.12 -2.49 -20.69
C SER A 16 -31.06 -2.82 -22.19
N ILE A 17 -30.35 -3.89 -22.54
CA ILE A 17 -30.17 -4.38 -23.92
C ILE A 17 -31.32 -5.30 -24.33
N THR A 18 -31.68 -6.25 -23.47
CA THR A 18 -32.54 -7.38 -23.81
C THR A 18 -34.02 -7.18 -23.40
N ARG A 19 -34.27 -6.26 -22.47
CA ARG A 19 -35.58 -6.04 -21.82
C ARG A 19 -36.11 -7.26 -21.07
N ILE A 20 -35.23 -8.21 -20.72
CA ILE A 20 -35.57 -9.39 -19.93
C ILE A 20 -35.15 -9.12 -18.50
N ASP A 21 -36.06 -9.39 -17.55
CA ASP A 21 -35.76 -9.29 -16.14
C ASP A 21 -34.94 -10.46 -15.66
N LEU A 22 -33.93 -10.12 -14.84
CA LEU A 22 -32.95 -11.07 -14.32
C LEU A 22 -32.86 -10.94 -12.79
N GLY A 23 -32.66 -12.08 -12.12
CA GLY A 23 -32.35 -12.13 -10.69
C GLY A 23 -31.23 -13.12 -10.42
N VAL A 24 -30.33 -12.80 -9.51
CA VAL A 24 -29.26 -13.68 -9.05
C VAL A 24 -29.46 -13.97 -7.57
N MET A 25 -29.45 -15.27 -7.22
CA MET A 25 -29.63 -15.75 -5.86
C MET A 25 -28.49 -16.67 -5.47
N ASP A 26 -28.22 -16.77 -4.18
CA ASP A 26 -27.36 -17.83 -3.64
C ASP A 26 -28.08 -19.19 -3.59
N THR A 27 -27.34 -20.20 -3.18
CA THR A 27 -27.87 -21.58 -3.07
C THR A 27 -28.91 -21.76 -1.95
N ASP A 28 -28.99 -20.80 -1.03
CA ASP A 28 -29.96 -20.77 0.06
C ASP A 28 -31.23 -19.99 -0.31
N GLY A 29 -31.31 -19.48 -1.55
CA GLY A 29 -32.46 -18.73 -2.07
C GLY A 29 -32.48 -17.25 -1.72
N LYS A 30 -31.40 -16.72 -1.10
CA LYS A 30 -31.29 -15.29 -0.80
C LYS A 30 -31.00 -14.50 -2.05
N THR A 31 -31.74 -13.44 -2.30
CA THR A 31 -31.50 -12.53 -3.44
C THR A 31 -30.23 -11.70 -3.23
N LEU A 32 -29.31 -11.79 -4.19
CA LEU A 32 -28.06 -11.04 -4.25
C LEU A 32 -28.17 -9.80 -5.16
N ALA A 33 -28.88 -9.95 -6.28
CA ALA A 33 -29.16 -8.89 -7.24
C ALA A 33 -30.47 -9.17 -7.97
N THR A 34 -31.24 -8.14 -8.33
CA THR A 34 -32.50 -8.34 -9.06
C THR A 34 -32.89 -7.10 -9.86
N THR A 35 -33.48 -7.34 -11.04
CA THR A 35 -34.14 -6.31 -11.85
C THR A 35 -35.65 -6.49 -11.89
N PHE A 36 -36.21 -7.48 -11.18
CA PHE A 36 -37.64 -7.69 -11.08
C PHE A 36 -38.30 -6.49 -10.39
N PRO A 37 -39.47 -6.03 -10.89
CA PRO A 37 -40.13 -4.84 -10.31
C PRO A 37 -40.75 -5.13 -8.92
N GLU A 38 -41.08 -6.38 -8.63
CA GLU A 38 -41.61 -6.80 -7.33
C GLU A 38 -40.74 -7.92 -6.76
N PRO A 39 -40.46 -7.92 -5.46
CA PRO A 39 -39.77 -9.02 -4.81
C PRO A 39 -40.66 -10.26 -4.83
N GLY A 40 -40.26 -11.27 -5.62
CA GLY A 40 -40.90 -12.58 -5.62
C GLY A 40 -40.36 -13.47 -4.50
N ASP A 41 -41.20 -14.35 -3.98
CA ASP A 41 -40.75 -15.45 -3.08
C ASP A 41 -40.23 -16.61 -3.95
N TYR A 42 -38.95 -16.56 -4.28
CA TYR A 42 -38.29 -17.58 -5.09
C TYR A 42 -37.54 -18.61 -4.26
N GLU A 43 -37.47 -18.46 -2.93
CA GLU A 43 -36.66 -19.29 -2.02
C GLU A 43 -36.95 -20.77 -2.19
N ASN A 44 -38.21 -21.17 -2.06
CA ASN A 44 -38.64 -22.57 -2.21
C ASN A 44 -38.36 -23.14 -3.61
N ALA A 45 -38.51 -22.31 -4.66
CA ALA A 45 -38.21 -22.70 -6.04
C ALA A 45 -36.71 -22.90 -6.25
N VAL A 46 -35.88 -22.01 -5.69
CA VAL A 46 -34.42 -22.12 -5.73
C VAL A 46 -33.93 -23.35 -4.99
N LEU A 47 -34.40 -23.61 -3.77
CA LEU A 47 -34.02 -24.80 -2.99
C LEU A 47 -34.38 -26.10 -3.73
N SER A 48 -35.55 -26.17 -4.31
CA SER A 48 -35.97 -27.33 -5.13
C SER A 48 -35.08 -27.49 -6.38
N PHE A 49 -34.71 -26.39 -7.03
CA PHE A 49 -33.87 -26.43 -8.23
C PHE A 49 -32.39 -26.76 -7.91
N VAL A 50 -31.89 -26.34 -6.76
CA VAL A 50 -30.52 -26.70 -6.30
C VAL A 50 -30.34 -28.21 -6.23
N GLU A 51 -31.35 -28.95 -5.71
CA GLU A 51 -31.32 -30.39 -5.61
C GLU A 51 -31.58 -31.13 -6.96
N SER A 52 -32.15 -30.45 -7.95
CA SER A 52 -32.40 -31.00 -9.26
C SER A 52 -31.11 -31.31 -10.02
N PRO A 53 -31.02 -32.42 -10.79
CA PRO A 53 -29.85 -32.67 -11.66
C PRO A 53 -29.81 -31.79 -12.93
N ALA A 54 -30.87 -31.00 -13.17
CA ALA A 54 -30.95 -30.16 -14.38
C ALA A 54 -30.08 -28.92 -14.28
N GLU A 55 -29.38 -28.58 -15.36
CA GLU A 55 -28.59 -27.35 -15.50
C GLU A 55 -29.46 -26.09 -15.68
N SER A 56 -30.66 -26.30 -16.24
CA SER A 56 -31.67 -25.27 -16.39
C SER A 56 -33.07 -25.88 -16.34
N GLN A 57 -34.05 -25.14 -15.81
CA GLN A 57 -35.43 -25.61 -15.66
C GLN A 57 -36.40 -24.42 -15.67
N VAL A 58 -37.63 -24.69 -16.16
CA VAL A 58 -38.73 -23.74 -16.03
C VAL A 58 -39.51 -24.08 -14.75
N ILE A 59 -39.63 -23.12 -13.82
CA ILE A 59 -40.39 -23.26 -12.59
C ILE A 59 -41.31 -22.04 -12.48
N GLN A 60 -42.61 -22.27 -12.37
CA GLN A 60 -43.66 -21.24 -12.25
C GLN A 60 -43.58 -20.14 -13.38
N GLY A 61 -43.14 -20.52 -14.58
CA GLY A 61 -43.02 -19.61 -15.73
C GLY A 61 -41.72 -18.86 -15.80
N TYR A 62 -40.81 -19.01 -14.82
CA TYR A 62 -39.46 -18.44 -14.84
C TYR A 62 -38.42 -19.46 -15.29
N GLN A 63 -37.41 -19.00 -16.00
CA GLN A 63 -36.25 -19.81 -16.41
C GLN A 63 -35.18 -19.74 -15.34
N PHE A 64 -34.78 -20.90 -14.79
CA PHE A 64 -33.71 -21.02 -13.81
C PHE A 64 -32.45 -21.59 -14.44
N PHE A 65 -31.28 -21.10 -14.09
CA PHE A 65 -29.97 -21.53 -14.56
C PHE A 65 -29.00 -21.69 -13.40
N LYS A 66 -28.23 -22.78 -13.37
CA LYS A 66 -27.16 -23.02 -12.43
C LYS A 66 -25.87 -22.34 -12.91
N ILE A 67 -25.17 -21.70 -12.00
CA ILE A 67 -23.87 -21.08 -12.23
C ILE A 67 -22.88 -21.69 -11.25
N TYR A 68 -21.84 -22.31 -11.81
CA TYR A 68 -20.83 -23.05 -11.07
C TYR A 68 -19.51 -22.30 -10.96
N ASP A 69 -18.82 -22.43 -9.80
CA ASP A 69 -17.39 -22.21 -9.66
C ASP A 69 -16.68 -23.56 -9.72
N GLU A 70 -16.03 -23.86 -10.86
CA GLU A 70 -15.48 -25.18 -11.16
C GLU A 70 -16.56 -26.28 -11.06
N HIS A 71 -16.65 -26.97 -9.92
CA HIS A 71 -17.62 -28.05 -9.69
C HIS A 71 -18.61 -27.72 -8.56
N GLN A 72 -18.49 -26.55 -7.94
CA GLN A 72 -19.37 -26.11 -6.85
C GLN A 72 -20.45 -25.17 -7.40
N LEU A 73 -21.73 -25.48 -7.12
CA LEU A 73 -22.83 -24.58 -7.44
C LEU A 73 -22.72 -23.32 -6.56
N GLU A 74 -22.63 -22.14 -7.17
CA GLU A 74 -22.40 -20.87 -6.48
C GLU A 74 -23.63 -19.96 -6.53
N TYR A 75 -24.25 -19.84 -7.71
CA TYR A 75 -25.43 -18.99 -7.89
C TYR A 75 -26.50 -19.66 -8.72
N ILE A 76 -27.73 -19.18 -8.51
CA ILE A 76 -28.89 -19.46 -9.36
C ILE A 76 -29.27 -18.15 -10.06
N LEU A 77 -29.32 -18.16 -11.39
CA LEU A 77 -29.89 -17.09 -12.18
C LEU A 77 -31.34 -17.40 -12.53
N ILE A 78 -32.19 -16.40 -12.37
CA ILE A 78 -33.62 -16.47 -12.75
C ILE A 78 -33.83 -15.44 -13.86
N ALA A 79 -34.51 -15.83 -14.93
CA ALA A 79 -34.84 -14.95 -16.03
C ALA A 79 -36.36 -15.03 -16.34
N ASN A 80 -36.96 -13.85 -16.61
CA ASN A 80 -38.35 -13.73 -17.01
C ASN A 80 -38.56 -12.62 -18.01
N GLY A 81 -39.48 -12.84 -18.95
CA GLY A 81 -39.83 -11.83 -19.98
C GLY A 81 -40.89 -12.34 -20.93
N GLY A 82 -41.49 -11.44 -21.67
CA GLY A 82 -42.57 -11.76 -22.64
C GLY A 82 -42.08 -12.25 -24.00
N SER A 83 -40.78 -12.49 -24.22
CA SER A 83 -40.25 -12.97 -25.48
C SER A 83 -39.86 -14.45 -25.46
N GLU A 84 -39.81 -15.09 -26.64
CA GLU A 84 -39.33 -16.47 -26.78
C GLU A 84 -37.81 -16.58 -26.50
N ASP A 85 -37.11 -15.45 -26.43
CA ASP A 85 -35.65 -15.39 -26.25
C ASP A 85 -35.20 -15.50 -24.79
N VAL A 86 -36.12 -15.59 -23.80
CA VAL A 86 -35.79 -15.61 -22.36
C VAL A 86 -34.80 -16.69 -22.01
N TYR A 87 -34.92 -17.88 -22.59
CA TYR A 87 -33.98 -18.97 -22.38
C TYR A 87 -32.58 -18.63 -22.88
N MET A 88 -32.47 -18.06 -24.10
CA MET A 88 -31.17 -17.71 -24.70
C MET A 88 -30.47 -16.58 -23.93
N VAL A 89 -31.22 -15.56 -23.57
CA VAL A 89 -30.70 -14.43 -22.78
C VAL A 89 -30.29 -14.88 -21.39
N GLY A 90 -31.08 -15.70 -20.72
CA GLY A 90 -30.75 -16.29 -19.42
C GLY A 90 -29.45 -17.12 -19.49
N LYS A 91 -29.27 -17.88 -20.56
CA LYS A 91 -28.05 -18.67 -20.78
C LYS A 91 -26.82 -17.79 -21.01
N ILE A 92 -26.97 -16.69 -21.78
CA ILE A 92 -25.90 -15.70 -21.99
C ILE A 92 -25.57 -15.01 -20.67
N ALA A 93 -26.56 -14.61 -19.87
CA ALA A 93 -26.37 -13.98 -18.59
C ALA A 93 -25.65 -14.92 -17.60
N ALA A 94 -26.06 -16.21 -17.54
CA ALA A 94 -25.39 -17.21 -16.71
C ALA A 94 -23.91 -17.38 -17.11
N PHE A 95 -23.63 -17.49 -18.40
CA PHE A 95 -22.27 -17.58 -18.91
C PHE A 95 -21.45 -16.33 -18.61
N GLN A 96 -22.03 -15.13 -18.73
CA GLN A 96 -21.38 -13.88 -18.38
C GLN A 96 -21.02 -13.82 -16.87
N ILE A 97 -21.95 -14.20 -15.99
CA ILE A 97 -21.70 -14.23 -14.55
C ILE A 97 -20.64 -15.28 -14.21
N GLN A 98 -20.67 -16.44 -14.88
CA GLN A 98 -19.64 -17.46 -14.69
C GLN A 98 -18.25 -16.96 -15.09
N ASN A 99 -18.11 -16.24 -16.20
CA ASN A 99 -16.84 -15.59 -16.59
C ASN A 99 -16.39 -14.55 -15.57
N LEU A 100 -17.32 -13.78 -15.01
CA LEU A 100 -17.02 -12.85 -13.93
C LEU A 100 -16.50 -13.58 -12.68
N LEU A 101 -17.11 -14.71 -12.30
CA LEU A 101 -16.64 -15.55 -11.18
C LEU A 101 -15.18 -15.96 -11.36
N VAL A 102 -14.85 -16.50 -12.53
CA VAL A 102 -13.47 -16.92 -12.85
C VAL A 102 -12.52 -15.75 -12.77
N ALA A 103 -12.86 -14.60 -13.35
CA ALA A 103 -12.01 -13.40 -13.34
C ALA A 103 -11.81 -12.86 -11.91
N TYR A 104 -12.84 -12.84 -11.09
CA TYR A 104 -12.75 -12.41 -9.68
C TYR A 104 -11.92 -13.37 -8.84
N LYS A 105 -12.07 -14.68 -9.04
CA LYS A 105 -11.26 -15.69 -8.36
C LYS A 105 -9.79 -15.54 -8.71
N GLU A 106 -9.46 -15.41 -10.00
CA GLU A 106 -8.08 -15.21 -10.45
C GLU A 106 -7.48 -13.94 -9.85
N ARG A 107 -8.22 -12.83 -9.82
CA ARG A 107 -7.79 -11.59 -9.19
C ARG A 107 -7.56 -11.75 -7.69
N PHE A 108 -8.46 -12.44 -7.00
CA PHE A 108 -8.34 -12.71 -5.57
C PHE A 108 -7.14 -13.60 -5.24
N ASP A 109 -6.90 -14.63 -6.06
CA ASP A 109 -5.76 -15.52 -5.93
C ASP A 109 -4.44 -14.79 -6.18
N LYS A 110 -4.37 -13.88 -7.16
CA LYS A 110 -3.21 -13.01 -7.39
C LYS A 110 -2.97 -12.05 -6.23
N ASP A 111 -4.01 -11.39 -5.72
CA ASP A 111 -3.90 -10.48 -4.58
C ASP A 111 -3.41 -11.21 -3.32
N ASN A 112 -3.99 -12.38 -3.02
CA ASN A 112 -3.55 -13.21 -1.90
C ASN A 112 -2.10 -13.71 -2.06
N PHE A 113 -1.72 -14.10 -3.28
CA PHE A 113 -0.35 -14.50 -3.56
C PHE A 113 0.64 -13.37 -3.29
N ILE A 114 0.36 -12.18 -3.81
CA ILE A 114 1.21 -10.99 -3.61
C ILE A 114 1.27 -10.60 -2.13
N LYS A 115 0.15 -10.58 -1.40
CA LYS A 115 0.15 -10.30 0.05
C LYS A 115 1.04 -11.27 0.83
N ASN A 116 0.89 -12.57 0.58
CA ASN A 116 1.71 -13.59 1.25
C ASN A 116 3.19 -13.48 0.86
N LEU A 117 3.49 -13.10 -0.39
CA LEU A 117 4.85 -12.86 -0.86
C LEU A 117 5.49 -11.66 -0.16
N LEU A 118 4.78 -10.53 -0.08
CA LEU A 118 5.24 -9.31 0.62
C LEU A 118 5.53 -9.60 2.10
N LEU A 119 4.67 -10.39 2.76
CA LEU A 119 4.79 -10.75 4.17
C LEU A 119 5.79 -11.89 4.45
N ASP A 120 6.46 -12.42 3.43
CA ASP A 120 7.43 -13.52 3.55
C ASP A 120 6.83 -14.82 4.10
N ASN A 121 5.55 -15.07 3.79
CA ASN A 121 4.77 -16.22 4.28
C ASN A 121 4.81 -17.43 3.34
N LEU A 122 5.64 -17.41 2.29
CA LEU A 122 5.71 -18.47 1.28
C LEU A 122 7.07 -19.14 1.26
N LEU A 123 7.08 -20.46 1.09
CA LEU A 123 8.30 -21.19 0.80
C LEU A 123 8.73 -20.91 -0.65
N LEU A 124 10.04 -20.95 -0.91
CA LEU A 124 10.62 -20.66 -2.23
C LEU A 124 9.97 -21.49 -3.35
N VAL A 125 9.72 -22.78 -3.11
CA VAL A 125 9.07 -23.68 -4.07
C VAL A 125 7.63 -23.22 -4.37
N ASP A 126 6.90 -22.78 -3.37
CA ASP A 126 5.53 -22.31 -3.51
C ASP A 126 5.47 -20.97 -4.28
N ILE A 127 6.47 -20.09 -4.09
CA ILE A 127 6.56 -18.82 -4.83
C ILE A 127 6.56 -19.10 -6.34
N TYR A 128 7.47 -19.93 -6.82
CA TYR A 128 7.59 -20.22 -8.27
C TYR A 128 6.40 -21.01 -8.80
N ASN A 129 5.90 -22.00 -8.06
CA ASN A 129 4.74 -22.81 -8.51
C ASN A 129 3.47 -21.96 -8.63
N ARG A 130 3.20 -21.10 -7.63
CA ARG A 130 2.03 -20.22 -7.66
C ARG A 130 2.17 -19.11 -8.71
N ALA A 131 3.35 -18.49 -8.84
CA ALA A 131 3.61 -17.50 -9.88
C ALA A 131 3.33 -18.08 -11.27
N LYS A 132 3.82 -19.30 -11.55
CA LYS A 132 3.55 -20.00 -12.81
C LYS A 132 2.06 -20.27 -13.03
N LYS A 133 1.34 -20.75 -12.01
CA LYS A 133 -0.11 -21.01 -12.07
C LYS A 133 -0.90 -19.71 -12.34
N LEU A 134 -0.47 -18.61 -11.76
CA LEU A 134 -1.13 -17.30 -11.87
C LEU A 134 -0.64 -16.47 -13.07
N HIS A 135 0.22 -17.04 -13.93
CA HIS A 135 0.80 -16.38 -15.09
C HIS A 135 1.53 -15.07 -14.72
N ILE A 136 2.30 -15.10 -13.62
CA ILE A 136 3.13 -13.99 -13.15
C ILE A 136 4.59 -14.27 -13.54
N ASP A 137 5.20 -13.35 -14.27
CA ASP A 137 6.61 -13.44 -14.65
C ASP A 137 7.50 -13.37 -13.41
N THR A 138 8.45 -14.30 -13.29
CA THR A 138 9.31 -14.42 -12.10
C THR A 138 10.62 -13.66 -12.22
N GLU A 139 11.19 -13.57 -13.42
CA GLU A 139 12.50 -12.97 -13.70
C GLU A 139 12.35 -11.60 -14.39
N VAL A 140 11.60 -10.70 -13.76
CA VAL A 140 11.44 -9.33 -14.21
C VAL A 140 11.79 -8.36 -13.08
N LYS A 141 12.29 -7.20 -13.47
CA LYS A 141 12.60 -6.15 -12.50
C LYS A 141 11.33 -5.64 -11.86
N ARG A 142 11.35 -5.51 -10.53
CA ARG A 142 10.26 -4.90 -9.74
C ARG A 142 10.80 -3.98 -8.68
N ASP A 143 9.99 -3.01 -8.32
CA ASP A 143 10.17 -2.21 -7.12
C ASP A 143 8.86 -2.12 -6.33
N ILE A 144 8.97 -1.83 -5.04
CA ILE A 144 7.84 -1.75 -4.13
C ILE A 144 7.71 -0.33 -3.60
N PHE A 145 6.53 0.24 -3.80
CA PHE A 145 6.14 1.50 -3.19
C PHE A 145 5.16 1.23 -2.07
N ILE A 146 5.36 1.91 -0.95
CA ILE A 146 4.40 2.00 0.14
C ILE A 146 3.84 3.41 0.12
N VAL A 147 2.54 3.51 -0.01
CA VAL A 147 1.78 4.76 0.01
C VAL A 147 0.99 4.80 1.29
N GLU A 148 1.36 5.71 2.19
CA GLU A 148 0.63 5.97 3.43
C GLU A 148 -0.31 7.16 3.22
N THR A 149 -1.58 6.99 3.57
CA THR A 149 -2.61 8.04 3.53
C THR A 149 -3.09 8.36 4.94
N SER A 150 -3.72 9.52 5.13
CA SER A 150 -4.26 9.93 6.43
C SER A 150 -5.49 9.14 6.87
N ARG A 151 -6.19 8.51 5.93
CA ARG A 151 -7.43 7.75 6.17
C ARG A 151 -7.14 6.27 6.28
N GLU A 152 -7.71 5.64 7.30
CA GLU A 152 -7.70 4.19 7.40
C GLU A 152 -8.61 3.57 6.33
N ARG A 153 -8.12 2.51 5.66
CA ARG A 153 -8.83 1.78 4.60
C ARG A 153 -9.32 2.70 3.47
N ASP A 154 -8.42 3.53 2.96
CA ASP A 154 -8.76 4.45 1.89
C ASP A 154 -9.05 3.69 0.58
N VAL A 155 -10.32 3.31 0.41
CA VAL A 155 -10.80 2.60 -0.78
C VAL A 155 -10.71 3.52 -2.00
N SER A 156 -10.93 4.83 -1.83
CA SER A 156 -10.86 5.81 -2.91
C SER A 156 -9.44 5.90 -3.48
N ALA A 157 -8.44 6.12 -2.62
CA ALA A 157 -7.03 6.15 -3.04
C ALA A 157 -6.58 4.83 -3.68
N LEU A 158 -7.03 3.68 -3.13
CA LEU A 158 -6.73 2.36 -3.70
C LEU A 158 -7.32 2.19 -5.11
N ASP A 159 -8.56 2.62 -5.33
CA ASP A 159 -9.22 2.50 -6.61
C ASP A 159 -8.65 3.48 -7.65
N SER A 160 -8.28 4.68 -7.23
CA SER A 160 -7.60 5.66 -8.08
C SER A 160 -6.23 5.15 -8.54
N LEU A 161 -5.42 4.63 -7.63
CA LEU A 161 -4.14 4.02 -7.99
C LEU A 161 -4.32 2.82 -8.93
N ARG A 162 -5.35 2.00 -8.73
CA ARG A 162 -5.68 0.89 -9.63
C ARG A 162 -6.09 1.36 -11.02
N SER A 163 -6.83 2.45 -11.13
CA SER A 163 -7.28 2.99 -12.41
C SER A 163 -6.12 3.53 -13.25
N VAL A 164 -5.15 4.16 -12.61
CA VAL A 164 -4.01 4.83 -13.28
C VAL A 164 -2.86 3.86 -13.53
N LEU A 165 -2.46 3.07 -12.54
CA LEU A 165 -1.30 2.18 -12.62
C LEU A 165 -1.68 0.77 -13.08
N GLY A 166 -2.87 0.28 -12.76
CA GLY A 166 -3.33 -1.08 -13.08
C GLY A 166 -3.63 -1.35 -14.54
N GLY A 167 -3.64 -0.32 -15.40
CA GLY A 167 -4.10 -0.41 -16.79
C GLY A 167 -3.27 -1.31 -17.72
N LYS A 168 -2.05 -1.70 -17.35
CA LYS A 168 -1.20 -2.63 -18.12
C LYS A 168 -1.22 -4.07 -17.59
N GLY A 169 -1.94 -4.35 -16.49
CA GLY A 169 -2.09 -5.70 -15.93
C GLY A 169 -0.82 -6.33 -15.35
N LYS A 170 0.27 -5.58 -15.25
CA LYS A 170 1.59 -6.04 -14.78
C LYS A 170 1.91 -5.59 -13.37
N ASP A 171 1.33 -4.48 -12.94
CA ASP A 171 1.50 -3.92 -11.60
C ASP A 171 0.45 -4.50 -10.66
N PHE A 172 0.85 -4.76 -9.40
CA PHE A 172 -0.08 -5.22 -8.37
C PHE A 172 -0.27 -4.11 -7.35
N ILE A 173 -1.53 -3.81 -7.03
CA ILE A 173 -1.90 -2.79 -6.06
C ILE A 173 -2.77 -3.45 -5.01
N THR A 174 -2.26 -3.51 -3.79
CA THR A 174 -2.88 -4.20 -2.67
C THR A 174 -2.74 -3.39 -1.38
N ALA A 175 -3.39 -3.82 -0.31
CA ALA A 175 -3.21 -3.30 1.04
C ALA A 175 -2.87 -4.47 1.97
N VAL A 176 -1.85 -4.32 2.78
CA VAL A 176 -1.39 -5.34 3.76
C VAL A 176 -1.89 -4.98 5.15
N ASP A 177 -2.12 -3.71 5.39
CA ASP A 177 -2.69 -3.15 6.62
C ASP A 177 -3.71 -2.06 6.30
N GLU A 178 -4.23 -1.40 7.34
CA GLU A 178 -5.32 -0.42 7.20
C GLU A 178 -4.86 0.96 6.70
N LYS A 179 -3.55 1.26 6.75
CA LYS A 179 -2.99 2.60 6.46
C LYS A 179 -2.15 2.65 5.20
N ASN A 180 -1.68 1.48 4.74
CA ASN A 180 -0.68 1.44 3.67
C ASN A 180 -1.22 0.74 2.43
N ILE A 181 -1.16 1.45 1.31
CA ILE A 181 -1.37 0.86 -0.01
C ILE A 181 0.01 0.48 -0.57
N ILE A 182 0.10 -0.73 -1.07
CA ILE A 182 1.34 -1.28 -1.61
C ILE A 182 1.21 -1.38 -3.13
N VAL A 183 2.16 -0.79 -3.83
CA VAL A 183 2.29 -0.91 -5.28
C VAL A 183 3.53 -1.75 -5.58
N VAL A 184 3.32 -2.91 -6.19
CA VAL A 184 4.40 -3.75 -6.76
C VAL A 184 4.48 -3.42 -8.23
N LYS A 185 5.46 -2.62 -8.62
CA LYS A 185 5.60 -2.11 -9.98
C LYS A 185 6.57 -2.97 -10.78
N GLU A 186 6.14 -3.42 -11.96
CA GLU A 186 7.03 -4.03 -12.94
C GLU A 186 7.76 -2.94 -13.74
N LEU A 187 9.07 -3.11 -13.90
CA LEU A 187 9.96 -2.16 -14.55
C LEU A 187 10.37 -2.64 -15.94
N GLY A 188 10.47 -1.71 -16.88
CA GLY A 188 11.03 -1.96 -18.20
C GLY A 188 12.55 -2.20 -18.16
N PRO A 189 13.14 -2.73 -19.25
CA PRO A 189 14.57 -3.05 -19.31
C PRO A 189 15.50 -1.86 -19.08
N GLY A 190 15.04 -0.63 -19.41
CA GLY A 190 15.79 0.61 -19.25
C GLY A 190 15.52 1.38 -17.97
N ASP A 191 14.51 0.96 -17.20
CA ASP A 191 14.08 1.68 -16.00
C ASP A 191 15.05 1.48 -14.84
N GLY A 192 15.20 2.54 -14.05
CA GLY A 192 16.08 2.59 -12.89
C GLY A 192 15.54 3.55 -11.82
N TYR A 193 16.37 3.90 -10.85
CA TYR A 193 15.96 4.76 -9.73
C TYR A 193 15.39 6.13 -10.15
N PRO A 194 15.83 6.80 -11.23
CA PRO A 194 15.18 8.04 -11.68
C PRO A 194 13.70 7.83 -12.07
N GLU A 195 13.38 6.70 -12.69
CA GLU A 195 12.00 6.37 -13.04
C GLU A 195 11.17 6.05 -11.78
N MET A 196 11.80 5.44 -10.76
CA MET A 196 11.14 5.18 -9.47
C MET A 196 10.78 6.48 -8.77
N ASP A 197 11.72 7.41 -8.71
CA ASP A 197 11.50 8.71 -8.10
C ASP A 197 10.38 9.49 -8.83
N LYS A 198 10.38 9.45 -10.15
CA LYS A 198 9.32 10.04 -10.98
C LYS A 198 7.96 9.38 -10.72
N THR A 199 7.90 8.03 -10.69
CA THR A 199 6.66 7.30 -10.38
C THR A 199 6.13 7.65 -8.99
N ALA A 200 7.01 7.77 -7.98
CA ALA A 200 6.60 8.17 -6.64
C ALA A 200 5.97 9.56 -6.62
N HIS A 201 6.54 10.54 -7.34
CA HIS A 201 5.96 11.86 -7.45
C HIS A 201 4.64 11.87 -8.26
N GLU A 202 4.53 11.07 -9.32
CA GLU A 202 3.26 10.91 -10.06
C GLU A 202 2.13 10.36 -9.17
N ILE A 203 2.44 9.38 -8.31
CA ILE A 203 1.49 8.87 -7.30
C ILE A 203 1.11 9.95 -6.30
N LEU A 204 2.10 10.71 -5.81
CA LEU A 204 1.87 11.79 -4.85
C LEU A 204 0.96 12.87 -5.43
N ASP A 205 1.26 13.33 -6.65
CA ASP A 205 0.51 14.37 -7.33
C ASP A 205 -0.93 13.94 -7.63
N LEU A 206 -1.13 12.67 -8.01
CA LEU A 206 -2.45 12.08 -8.23
C LEU A 206 -3.30 12.15 -6.95
N LEU A 207 -2.77 11.66 -5.83
CA LEU A 207 -3.51 11.60 -4.57
C LEU A 207 -3.78 13.00 -3.99
N LYS A 208 -2.84 13.92 -4.14
CA LYS A 208 -3.06 15.34 -3.78
C LYS A 208 -4.14 16.01 -4.63
N ALA A 209 -4.20 15.70 -5.93
CA ALA A 209 -5.25 16.21 -6.81
C ALA A 209 -6.64 15.70 -6.42
N GLU A 210 -6.74 14.54 -5.78
CA GLU A 210 -7.97 13.98 -5.23
C GLU A 210 -8.32 14.49 -3.82
N GLY A 211 -7.49 15.38 -3.27
CA GLY A 211 -7.73 16.01 -1.97
C GLY A 211 -7.18 15.22 -0.79
N GLU A 212 -6.29 14.24 -1.02
CA GLU A 212 -5.58 13.56 0.06
C GLU A 212 -4.47 14.48 0.62
N GLU A 213 -4.59 14.80 1.90
CA GLU A 213 -3.59 15.52 2.66
C GLU A 213 -2.67 14.53 3.40
N ASN A 214 -1.42 14.90 3.65
CA ASN A 214 -0.45 14.10 4.41
C ASN A 214 -0.13 12.72 3.78
N VAL A 215 0.00 12.66 2.46
CA VAL A 215 0.47 11.47 1.76
C VAL A 215 1.98 11.34 1.91
N ARG A 216 2.44 10.14 2.27
CA ARG A 216 3.86 9.79 2.27
C ARG A 216 4.09 8.56 1.41
N ILE A 217 5.14 8.60 0.60
CA ILE A 217 5.50 7.51 -0.29
C ILE A 217 6.94 7.09 0.00
N ALA A 218 7.13 5.81 0.24
CA ALA A 218 8.45 5.24 0.38
C ALA A 218 8.65 4.09 -0.62
N TYR A 219 9.87 3.93 -1.14
CA TYR A 219 10.17 2.83 -2.04
C TYR A 219 11.50 2.15 -1.70
N GLY A 220 11.55 0.84 -2.03
CA GLY A 220 12.66 -0.05 -1.71
C GLY A 220 13.79 0.01 -2.72
N THR A 221 14.47 -1.12 -2.90
CA THR A 221 15.45 -1.32 -3.96
C THR A 221 14.87 -2.18 -5.08
N ILE A 222 15.30 -1.91 -6.32
CA ILE A 222 14.92 -2.69 -7.48
C ILE A 222 15.42 -4.12 -7.30
N VAL A 223 14.52 -5.09 -7.48
CA VAL A 223 14.79 -6.52 -7.43
C VAL A 223 14.57 -7.15 -8.81
N ASN A 224 15.28 -8.24 -9.11
CA ASN A 224 15.24 -8.87 -10.43
C ASN A 224 14.48 -10.20 -10.44
N ASP A 225 14.08 -10.70 -9.28
CA ASP A 225 13.39 -11.97 -9.13
C ASP A 225 12.23 -11.79 -8.14
N ILE A 226 11.11 -12.46 -8.42
CA ILE A 226 9.90 -12.37 -7.60
C ILE A 226 10.11 -12.77 -6.14
N LYS A 227 11.03 -13.71 -5.86
CA LYS A 227 11.37 -14.13 -4.49
C LYS A 227 11.97 -13.01 -3.64
N GLU A 228 12.51 -11.96 -4.28
CA GLU A 228 13.14 -10.83 -3.59
C GLU A 228 12.16 -9.67 -3.30
N VAL A 229 10.90 -9.80 -3.73
CA VAL A 229 9.86 -8.77 -3.54
C VAL A 229 9.64 -8.46 -2.07
N SER A 230 9.67 -9.48 -1.18
CA SER A 230 9.57 -9.28 0.28
C SER A 230 10.72 -8.44 0.84
N LYS A 231 11.93 -8.56 0.28
CA LYS A 231 13.09 -7.73 0.66
C LYS A 231 12.83 -6.27 0.32
N SER A 232 12.44 -5.96 -0.93
CA SER A 232 12.16 -4.60 -1.35
C SER A 232 11.01 -3.98 -0.53
N TYR A 233 9.99 -4.77 -0.18
CA TYR A 233 8.91 -4.34 0.71
C TYR A 233 9.42 -3.98 2.12
N LYS A 234 10.25 -4.81 2.73
CA LYS A 234 10.86 -4.53 4.05
C LYS A 234 11.73 -3.27 4.01
N GLU A 235 12.45 -3.05 2.92
CA GLU A 235 13.25 -1.85 2.68
C GLU A 235 12.36 -0.60 2.52
N ALA A 236 11.28 -0.68 1.74
CA ALA A 236 10.32 0.42 1.59
C ALA A 236 9.64 0.76 2.93
N LYS A 237 9.27 -0.25 3.73
CA LYS A 237 8.70 -0.06 5.06
C LYS A 237 9.70 0.63 6.00
N LEU A 238 10.95 0.18 6.00
CA LEU A 238 12.01 0.84 6.76
C LEU A 238 12.21 2.28 6.29
N ALA A 239 12.13 2.55 4.97
CA ALA A 239 12.24 3.89 4.43
C ALA A 239 11.09 4.80 4.91
N LEU A 240 9.88 4.29 4.97
CA LEU A 240 8.73 5.02 5.50
C LEU A 240 8.92 5.38 6.98
N ASP A 241 9.31 4.41 7.82
CA ASP A 241 9.47 4.60 9.26
C ASP A 241 10.65 5.55 9.58
N VAL A 242 11.80 5.32 8.96
CA VAL A 242 12.99 6.18 9.11
C VAL A 242 12.72 7.59 8.58
N GLY A 243 11.92 7.68 7.51
CA GLY A 243 11.47 8.94 6.94
C GLY A 243 10.70 9.79 7.91
N LYS A 244 9.74 9.21 8.63
CA LYS A 244 8.97 9.89 9.67
C LYS A 244 9.82 10.46 10.80
N ILE A 245 10.95 9.82 11.08
CA ILE A 245 11.85 10.24 12.16
C ILE A 245 12.81 11.32 11.70
N PHE A 246 13.49 11.13 10.56
CA PHE A 246 14.64 11.95 10.19
C PHE A 246 14.40 12.90 9.02
N PHE A 247 13.35 12.67 8.24
CA PHE A 247 13.04 13.38 7.01
C PHE A 247 11.60 13.88 6.98
N ASP A 248 11.15 14.48 8.07
CA ASP A 248 9.75 14.84 8.31
C ASP A 248 9.12 15.72 7.22
N GLU A 249 9.94 16.59 6.61
CA GLU A 249 9.53 17.48 5.52
C GLU A 249 9.43 16.77 4.15
N LYS A 250 9.93 15.51 4.03
CA LYS A 250 9.92 14.78 2.77
C LYS A 250 8.71 13.89 2.66
N GLU A 251 7.98 14.05 1.58
CA GLU A 251 6.82 13.21 1.24
C GLU A 251 7.22 11.96 0.46
N VAL A 252 8.32 12.01 -0.29
CA VAL A 252 8.88 10.87 -1.04
C VAL A 252 10.24 10.49 -0.49
N ILE A 253 10.40 9.22 -0.13
CA ILE A 253 11.60 8.71 0.54
C ILE A 253 12.08 7.40 -0.10
N ALA A 254 13.28 7.43 -0.67
CA ALA A 254 13.95 6.25 -1.18
C ALA A 254 14.72 5.54 -0.06
N TYR A 255 14.68 4.21 -0.02
CA TYR A 255 15.51 3.42 0.90
C TYR A 255 17.01 3.73 0.75
N SER A 256 17.48 3.92 -0.47
CA SER A 256 18.87 4.28 -0.77
C SER A 256 19.30 5.63 -0.21
N ALA A 257 18.34 6.55 0.07
CA ALA A 257 18.61 7.89 0.58
C ALA A 257 18.64 7.99 2.12
N LEU A 258 18.37 6.91 2.84
CA LEU A 258 18.28 6.92 4.30
C LEU A 258 19.62 7.16 5.02
N GLY A 259 20.72 6.85 4.36
CA GLY A 259 22.06 7.02 4.94
C GLY A 259 22.21 6.33 6.31
N ILE A 260 22.74 7.08 7.28
CA ILE A 260 22.96 6.59 8.64
C ILE A 260 21.64 6.36 9.42
N GLY A 261 20.55 7.00 9.02
CA GLY A 261 19.25 6.86 9.70
C GLY A 261 18.79 5.41 9.79
N ARG A 262 19.02 4.60 8.74
CA ARG A 262 18.68 3.17 8.76
C ARG A 262 19.47 2.35 9.78
N LEU A 263 20.69 2.75 10.12
CA LEU A 263 21.51 2.08 11.15
C LEU A 263 21.01 2.45 12.53
N ILE A 264 20.72 3.73 12.76
CA ILE A 264 20.22 4.23 14.05
C ILE A 264 18.86 3.60 14.39
N TYR A 265 17.97 3.48 13.43
CA TYR A 265 16.66 2.85 13.61
C TYR A 265 16.73 1.38 14.10
N GLN A 266 17.83 0.68 13.78
CA GLN A 266 18.05 -0.70 14.22
C GLN A 266 18.74 -0.83 15.57
N LEU A 267 19.14 0.28 16.22
CA LEU A 267 19.80 0.23 17.51
C LEU A 267 18.79 -0.11 18.62
N PRO A 268 19.14 -1.03 19.53
CA PRO A 268 18.32 -1.27 20.71
C PRO A 268 18.24 -0.02 21.60
N ILE A 269 17.03 0.31 22.10
CA ILE A 269 16.81 1.48 22.96
C ILE A 269 17.74 1.52 24.18
N PRO A 270 18.03 0.39 24.89
CA PRO A 270 19.01 0.42 25.98
C PRO A 270 20.40 0.89 25.56
N LEU A 271 20.85 0.52 24.35
CA LEU A 271 22.14 0.98 23.81
C LEU A 271 22.10 2.48 23.50
N CYS A 272 21.00 2.97 22.94
CA CYS A 272 20.79 4.40 22.70
C CYS A 272 20.86 5.21 24.01
N LYS A 273 20.17 4.75 25.05
CA LYS A 273 20.18 5.39 26.39
C LYS A 273 21.59 5.42 27.02
N MET A 274 22.33 4.33 26.89
CA MET A 274 23.71 4.24 27.35
C MET A 274 24.61 5.25 26.63
N PHE A 275 24.58 5.27 25.28
CA PHE A 275 25.36 6.17 24.44
C PHE A 275 25.08 7.65 24.78
N ILE A 276 23.81 8.05 24.88
CA ILE A 276 23.45 9.45 25.23
C ILE A 276 23.97 9.83 26.61
N ARG A 277 23.89 8.93 27.60
CA ARG A 277 24.40 9.19 28.94
C ARG A 277 25.90 9.38 28.96
N GLU A 278 26.66 8.60 28.19
CA GLU A 278 28.12 8.71 28.07
C GLU A 278 28.55 10.01 27.39
N ILE A 279 27.86 10.40 26.30
CA ILE A 279 28.20 11.58 25.53
C ILE A 279 27.89 12.89 26.27
N PHE A 280 26.76 12.94 26.99
CA PHE A 280 26.28 14.19 27.60
C PHE A 280 26.39 14.19 29.13
N GLU A 281 27.14 13.26 29.73
CA GLU A 281 27.35 13.18 31.19
C GLU A 281 26.05 13.26 32.01
N GLY A 282 24.99 12.65 31.48
CA GLY A 282 23.65 12.61 32.12
C GLY A 282 22.76 13.83 31.84
N LYS A 283 23.22 14.81 31.05
CA LYS A 283 22.35 15.84 30.48
C LYS A 283 21.70 15.33 29.21
N SER A 284 20.52 15.83 28.87
CA SER A 284 19.86 15.47 27.61
C SER A 284 20.02 16.58 26.56
N PRO A 285 20.25 16.26 25.29
CA PRO A 285 20.11 17.24 24.21
C PRO A 285 18.74 17.92 24.14
N ASP A 286 17.72 17.34 24.79
CA ASP A 286 16.38 17.92 24.91
C ASP A 286 16.32 19.18 25.76
N GLU A 287 17.35 19.42 26.55
CA GLU A 287 17.47 20.62 27.37
C GLU A 287 18.00 21.83 26.58
N PHE A 288 18.39 21.65 25.31
CA PHE A 288 18.82 22.78 24.49
C PHE A 288 17.61 23.61 24.07
N ASP A 289 17.76 24.92 24.23
CA ASP A 289 16.78 25.88 23.73
C ASP A 289 16.69 25.85 22.18
N GLU A 290 15.57 26.34 21.65
CA GLU A 290 15.29 26.37 20.22
C GLU A 290 16.38 27.12 19.43
N GLU A 291 16.94 28.19 20.02
CA GLU A 291 18.01 28.96 19.41
C GLU A 291 19.30 28.14 19.24
N THR A 292 19.65 27.35 20.24
CA THR A 292 20.78 26.42 20.22
C THR A 292 20.59 25.33 19.17
N LEU A 293 19.41 24.67 19.14
CA LEU A 293 19.09 23.64 18.15
C LEU A 293 19.12 24.19 16.72
N THR A 294 18.55 25.38 16.50
CA THR A 294 18.61 26.08 15.21
C THR A 294 20.06 26.35 14.79
N THR A 295 20.89 26.80 15.71
CA THR A 295 22.31 27.06 15.46
C THR A 295 23.06 25.79 15.07
N ILE A 296 22.83 24.69 15.79
CA ILE A 296 23.44 23.38 15.52
C ILE A 296 23.02 22.84 14.14
N ASN A 297 21.73 22.82 13.87
CA ASN A 297 21.20 22.33 12.60
C ASN A 297 21.75 23.12 11.43
N LYS A 298 21.73 24.45 11.51
CA LYS A 298 22.27 25.32 10.48
C LYS A 298 23.78 25.14 10.29
N PHE A 299 24.53 24.88 11.37
CA PHE A 299 25.94 24.61 11.28
C PHE A 299 26.26 23.30 10.55
N PHE A 300 25.47 22.26 10.78
CA PHE A 300 25.55 21.00 10.02
C PHE A 300 25.14 21.17 8.55
N GLU A 301 24.06 21.91 8.27
CA GLU A 301 23.58 22.16 6.90
C GLU A 301 24.63 22.89 6.04
N THR A 302 25.37 23.79 6.65
CA THR A 302 26.47 24.55 5.99
C THR A 302 27.80 23.81 6.03
N SER A 303 27.81 22.49 6.28
CA SER A 303 29.04 21.69 6.33
C SER A 303 30.09 22.22 7.30
N LEU A 304 29.68 22.66 8.47
CA LEU A 304 30.52 23.19 9.57
C LEU A 304 31.25 24.51 9.20
N HIS A 305 30.67 25.27 8.28
CA HIS A 305 31.33 26.49 7.77
C HIS A 305 30.89 27.74 8.55
N VAL A 306 31.68 28.20 9.51
CA VAL A 306 31.34 29.29 10.45
C VAL A 306 30.83 30.56 9.75
N SER A 307 31.49 31.02 8.68
CA SER A 307 31.12 32.27 8.01
C SER A 307 29.80 32.12 7.25
N GLU A 308 29.56 30.99 6.65
CA GLU A 308 28.31 30.69 5.92
C GLU A 308 27.13 30.53 6.89
N THR A 309 27.35 29.80 7.99
CA THR A 309 26.34 29.63 9.04
C THR A 309 25.91 30.98 9.62
N SER A 310 26.88 31.83 9.98
CA SER A 310 26.57 33.16 10.55
C SER A 310 25.77 34.02 9.58
N ARG A 311 26.09 33.97 8.28
CA ARG A 311 25.35 34.65 7.23
C ARG A 311 23.90 34.15 7.11
N GLN A 312 23.70 32.84 7.10
CA GLN A 312 22.37 32.24 6.98
C GLN A 312 21.51 32.42 8.23
N LEU A 313 22.13 32.51 9.42
CA LEU A 313 21.45 32.82 10.66
C LEU A 313 21.24 34.32 10.90
N TYR A 314 21.73 35.18 10.02
CA TYR A 314 21.69 36.65 10.15
C TYR A 314 22.32 37.17 11.47
N ILE A 315 23.39 36.51 11.93
CA ILE A 315 24.12 36.89 13.14
C ILE A 315 25.59 37.24 12.84
N HIS A 316 26.24 38.00 13.73
CA HIS A 316 27.66 38.25 13.59
C HIS A 316 28.46 36.96 13.84
N ARG A 317 29.60 36.80 13.11
CA ARG A 317 30.47 35.63 13.25
C ARG A 317 30.88 35.37 14.72
N ASN A 318 31.21 36.42 15.46
CA ASN A 318 31.60 36.27 16.87
C ASN A 318 30.47 35.75 17.75
N THR A 319 29.21 36.08 17.43
CA THR A 319 28.04 35.55 18.12
C THR A 319 27.92 34.04 17.89
N LEU A 320 28.13 33.59 16.65
CA LEU A 320 28.13 32.15 16.35
C LEU A 320 29.26 31.42 17.08
N VAL A 321 30.48 31.97 17.06
CA VAL A 321 31.60 31.37 17.79
C VAL A 321 31.30 31.28 19.28
N TYR A 322 30.74 32.32 19.87
CA TYR A 322 30.33 32.30 21.29
C TYR A 322 29.29 31.20 21.59
N ARG A 323 28.31 31.00 20.70
CA ARG A 323 27.31 29.91 20.85
C ARG A 323 27.99 28.54 20.76
N LEU A 324 28.89 28.31 19.82
CA LEU A 324 29.65 27.07 19.69
C LEU A 324 30.55 26.83 20.92
N ASP A 325 31.20 27.85 21.46
CA ASP A 325 32.03 27.75 22.68
C ASP A 325 31.15 27.43 23.91
N LYS A 326 29.94 28.01 24.00
CA LYS A 326 28.99 27.71 25.06
C LYS A 326 28.54 26.25 24.97
N LEU A 327 28.27 25.76 23.76
CA LEU A 327 27.90 24.38 23.50
C LEU A 327 29.02 23.40 23.89
N GLN A 328 30.27 23.71 23.48
CA GLN A 328 31.43 22.91 23.86
C GLN A 328 31.60 22.84 25.39
N LYS A 329 31.40 23.94 26.10
CA LYS A 329 31.50 23.98 27.58
C LYS A 329 30.41 23.16 28.26
N SER A 330 29.22 23.04 27.65
CA SER A 330 28.10 22.29 28.21
C SER A 330 28.12 20.80 27.89
N THR A 331 28.75 20.40 26.78
CA THR A 331 28.70 19.02 26.26
C THR A 331 30.06 18.33 26.20
N GLY A 332 31.16 19.09 26.31
CA GLY A 332 32.51 18.58 26.09
C GLY A 332 32.92 18.46 24.61
N LEU A 333 31.96 18.59 23.66
CA LEU A 333 32.17 18.38 22.24
C LEU A 333 32.33 19.73 21.49
N ASP A 334 33.39 19.89 20.73
CA ASP A 334 33.62 21.05 19.86
C ASP A 334 33.15 20.74 18.43
N LEU A 335 32.00 21.28 18.04
CA LEU A 335 31.42 21.03 16.71
C LEU A 335 32.31 21.52 15.54
N ARG A 336 33.38 22.26 15.80
CA ARG A 336 34.39 22.66 14.79
C ARG A 336 35.43 21.55 14.55
N VAL A 337 35.48 20.56 15.44
CA VAL A 337 36.30 19.35 15.30
C VAL A 337 35.43 18.28 14.66
N PHE A 338 35.89 17.72 13.54
CA PHE A 338 35.08 16.79 12.72
C PHE A 338 34.59 15.57 13.49
N GLU A 339 35.47 14.95 14.29
CA GLU A 339 35.10 13.76 15.10
C GLU A 339 34.02 14.10 16.16
N ASP A 340 34.13 15.24 16.83
CA ASP A 340 33.14 15.69 17.79
C ASP A 340 31.82 16.05 17.10
N ALA A 341 31.89 16.68 15.93
CA ALA A 341 30.73 17.03 15.14
C ALA A 341 29.95 15.79 14.68
N ILE A 342 30.63 14.74 14.22
CA ILE A 342 29.99 13.46 13.87
C ILE A 342 29.32 12.85 15.08
N THR A 343 30.06 12.75 16.20
CA THR A 343 29.54 12.18 17.46
C THR A 343 28.28 12.92 17.90
N PHE A 344 28.32 14.25 17.87
CA PHE A 344 27.18 15.09 18.22
C PHE A 344 25.99 14.90 17.27
N LYS A 345 26.23 14.83 15.95
CA LYS A 345 25.19 14.59 14.95
C LYS A 345 24.49 13.25 15.16
N ILE A 346 25.27 12.19 15.41
CA ILE A 346 24.73 10.85 15.72
C ILE A 346 23.89 10.91 17.01
N ALA A 347 24.38 11.59 18.05
CA ALA A 347 23.68 11.71 19.31
C ALA A 347 22.32 12.42 19.16
N LEU A 348 22.24 13.51 18.38
CA LEU A 348 20.95 14.16 18.06
C LEU A 348 20.00 13.23 17.31
N MET A 349 20.50 12.45 16.36
CA MET A 349 19.68 11.48 15.63
C MET A 349 19.18 10.38 16.56
N VAL A 350 20.02 9.86 17.47
CA VAL A 350 19.65 8.84 18.46
C VAL A 350 18.55 9.38 19.39
N VAL A 351 18.66 10.64 19.85
CA VAL A 351 17.61 11.27 20.67
C VAL A 351 16.30 11.38 19.91
N LYS A 352 16.34 11.84 18.63
CA LYS A 352 15.14 11.94 17.80
C LYS A 352 14.47 10.57 17.60
N TYR A 353 15.27 9.53 17.42
CA TYR A 353 14.78 8.15 17.33
C TYR A 353 14.14 7.67 18.63
N MET A 354 14.80 7.88 19.78
CA MET A 354 14.26 7.47 21.07
C MET A 354 12.92 8.14 21.36
N LYS A 355 12.79 9.44 21.11
CA LYS A 355 11.52 10.17 21.26
C LYS A 355 10.41 9.58 20.40
N TYR A 356 10.71 9.29 19.14
CA TYR A 356 9.74 8.66 18.24
C TYR A 356 9.27 7.31 18.79
N MET A 357 10.19 6.47 19.27
CA MET A 357 9.83 5.16 19.82
C MET A 357 8.96 5.28 21.09
N GLU A 358 9.18 6.29 21.92
CA GLU A 358 8.33 6.58 23.08
C GLU A 358 6.88 6.96 22.67
N THR A 359 6.70 7.60 21.50
CA THR A 359 5.35 7.92 20.99
C THR A 359 4.58 6.71 20.45
N LEU A 360 5.27 5.59 20.16
CA LEU A 360 4.64 4.35 19.67
C LEU A 360 4.26 3.40 20.81
N GLU A 361 4.79 3.59 22.02
CA GLU A 361 4.50 2.75 23.21
C GLU A 361 3.22 3.20 23.95
N TYR A 362 2.62 4.31 23.54
CA TYR A 362 1.35 4.85 24.07
C TYR A 362 0.24 4.77 23.00
#